data_e1300110a5ee54f04cedcbc91fa65561
#
_entry.id   e1300110a5ee54f04cedcbc91fa65561
#
_cell.length_a   1.000
_cell.length_b   1.000
_cell.length_c   1.000
_cell.angle_alpha   90.00
_cell.angle_beta   90.00
_cell.angle_gamma   90.00
#
_symmetry.space_group_name_H-M   'P 1'
#
loop_
_entity.id
_entity.type
_entity.pdbx_description
1 polymer ?
#
loop_
_entity_poly.entity_id
_entity_poly.type
_entity_poly.pdbx_seq_one_letter_code
_entity_poly.pdbx_strand_id
1 'polypeptide(L)'
;MAIARENKKIIGQGSYETGGQVFHFACPLCRLQEAEIYKPEAPEKLVSSLSTPQREGKISVAEGDTMAYAGEAVLNFANAFTPGGGYLYGASSQEEALCRESTLYASLTGKKGMAYYEENRRRQSIYGSANILLSPFVEIFRRADSSLFGPPRKTAVITAPAIDLRGPAGRIDTEEIAARRIMRIRHILALAAAKGYKTLTLGAWGCGVFLNPADEVASDFHRVLVEEGYRFYFDNIVFAIYCPGDKGNLESFRAQFSYALKDSSI
;
A
#
# COMPACT_ATOMS: atom_id res chain seq x y z
N MET A 1 -5.60 -1.97 21.01
CA MET A 1 -6.06 -3.32 21.46
C MET A 1 -7.58 -3.50 21.40
N ALA A 2 -8.41 -2.56 21.87
CA ALA A 2 -9.87 -2.68 21.82
C ALA A 2 -10.40 -2.81 20.37
N ILE A 3 -10.00 -1.90 19.47
CA ILE A 3 -10.40 -1.91 18.05
C ILE A 3 -10.06 -3.23 17.34
N ALA A 4 -8.87 -3.80 17.58
CA ALA A 4 -8.49 -5.06 16.94
C ALA A 4 -9.41 -6.23 17.34
N ARG A 5 -9.84 -6.27 18.62
CA ARG A 5 -10.80 -7.28 19.09
C ARG A 5 -12.20 -7.07 18.52
N GLU A 6 -12.63 -5.82 18.45
CA GLU A 6 -13.92 -5.45 17.86
C GLU A 6 -13.93 -5.78 16.36
N ASN A 7 -12.89 -5.41 15.61
CA ASN A 7 -12.77 -5.76 14.19
C ASN A 7 -12.80 -7.26 13.97
N LYS A 8 -12.11 -8.05 14.80
CA LYS A 8 -12.15 -9.53 14.70
C LYS A 8 -13.58 -10.07 14.85
N LYS A 9 -14.36 -9.51 15.78
CA LYS A 9 -15.77 -9.88 15.98
C LYS A 9 -16.61 -9.48 14.76
N ILE A 10 -16.53 -8.21 14.33
CA ILE A 10 -17.26 -7.67 13.18
C ILE A 10 -16.98 -8.49 11.92
N ILE A 11 -15.70 -8.72 11.60
CA ILE A 11 -15.30 -9.48 10.41
C ILE A 11 -15.78 -10.94 10.50
N GLY A 12 -15.69 -11.55 11.68
CA GLY A 12 -16.17 -12.91 11.90
C GLY A 12 -17.70 -13.06 11.78
N GLN A 13 -18.46 -12.03 12.14
CA GLN A 13 -19.92 -11.97 11.98
C GLN A 13 -20.35 -11.63 10.55
N GLY A 14 -19.46 -11.04 9.73
CA GLY A 14 -19.75 -10.58 8.38
C GLY A 14 -20.63 -9.33 8.31
N SER A 15 -20.89 -8.66 9.45
CA SER A 15 -21.75 -7.49 9.55
C SER A 15 -21.46 -6.64 10.76
N TYR A 16 -21.93 -5.38 10.73
CA TYR A 16 -21.83 -4.43 11.84
C TYR A 16 -22.99 -3.42 11.78
N GLU A 17 -23.24 -2.78 12.89
CA GLU A 17 -24.28 -1.73 13.02
C GLU A 17 -23.61 -0.37 13.22
N THR A 18 -24.12 0.64 12.51
CA THR A 18 -23.76 2.04 12.71
C THR A 18 -24.93 2.95 12.28
N GLY A 19 -25.16 4.05 13.01
CA GLY A 19 -26.26 4.96 12.71
C GLY A 19 -27.65 4.30 12.75
N GLY A 20 -27.85 3.23 13.53
CA GLY A 20 -29.11 2.50 13.60
C GLY A 20 -29.38 1.58 12.40
N GLN A 21 -28.40 1.35 11.56
CA GLN A 21 -28.50 0.47 10.38
C GLN A 21 -27.45 -0.64 10.43
N VAL A 22 -27.84 -1.85 9.94
CA VAL A 22 -26.94 -2.99 9.82
C VAL A 22 -26.37 -3.02 8.41
N PHE A 23 -25.04 -3.10 8.31
CA PHE A 23 -24.30 -3.24 7.08
C PHE A 23 -23.59 -4.60 7.03
N HIS A 24 -23.57 -5.20 5.85
CA HIS A 24 -22.92 -6.47 5.60
C HIS A 24 -21.71 -6.28 4.72
N PHE A 25 -20.64 -7.06 4.95
CA PHE A 25 -19.56 -7.14 3.98
C PHE A 25 -20.05 -7.84 2.71
N ALA A 26 -19.61 -7.35 1.57
CA ALA A 26 -19.96 -7.95 0.30
C ALA A 26 -19.26 -9.29 0.07
N CYS A 27 -18.10 -9.50 0.72
CA CYS A 27 -17.35 -10.75 0.65
C CYS A 27 -17.50 -11.57 1.94
N PRO A 28 -17.77 -12.87 1.86
CA PRO A 28 -17.74 -13.76 3.02
C PRO A 28 -16.31 -13.89 3.56
N LEU A 29 -16.16 -14.29 4.82
CA LEU A 29 -14.86 -14.39 5.51
C LEU A 29 -13.82 -15.19 4.72
N CYS A 30 -14.20 -16.28 4.07
CA CYS A 30 -13.28 -17.08 3.26
C CYS A 30 -12.67 -16.28 2.09
N ARG A 31 -13.45 -15.38 1.47
CA ARG A 31 -12.95 -14.47 0.42
C ARG A 31 -12.10 -13.36 1.00
N LEU A 32 -12.47 -12.78 2.15
CA LEU A 32 -11.68 -11.77 2.85
C LEU A 32 -10.30 -12.32 3.28
N GLN A 33 -10.15 -13.62 3.42
CA GLN A 33 -8.90 -14.29 3.75
C GLN A 33 -8.05 -14.68 2.52
N GLU A 34 -8.56 -14.48 1.31
CA GLU A 34 -7.81 -14.75 0.10
C GLU A 34 -6.67 -13.75 -0.09
N ALA A 35 -5.55 -14.27 -0.56
CA ALA A 35 -4.40 -13.47 -0.96
C ALA A 35 -3.61 -14.19 -2.06
N GLU A 36 -2.80 -13.42 -2.80
CA GLU A 36 -1.94 -13.91 -3.86
C GLU A 36 -0.50 -13.46 -3.60
N ILE A 37 0.47 -14.38 -3.71
CA ILE A 37 1.89 -14.09 -3.50
C ILE A 37 2.55 -13.93 -4.86
N TYR A 38 3.22 -12.79 -5.06
CA TYR A 38 4.03 -12.48 -6.24
C TYR A 38 5.49 -12.39 -5.84
N LYS A 39 6.31 -13.24 -6.48
CA LYS A 39 7.77 -13.21 -6.35
C LYS A 39 8.33 -12.08 -7.20
N PRO A 40 9.53 -11.54 -6.89
CA PRO A 40 10.17 -10.52 -7.71
C PRO A 40 10.60 -11.16 -9.04
N GLU A 41 9.72 -11.13 -10.01
CA GLU A 41 10.00 -11.44 -11.39
C GLU A 41 10.27 -10.15 -12.16
N ALA A 42 10.87 -10.24 -13.33
CA ALA A 42 11.11 -9.06 -14.15
C ALA A 42 9.78 -8.32 -14.41
N PRO A 43 9.60 -7.07 -13.91
CA PRO A 43 8.36 -6.32 -14.09
C PRO A 43 7.94 -6.19 -15.55
N GLU A 44 8.90 -6.17 -16.46
CA GLU A 44 8.72 -6.13 -17.92
C GLU A 44 7.86 -7.29 -18.44
N LYS A 45 7.98 -8.49 -17.82
CA LYS A 45 7.15 -9.66 -18.20
C LYS A 45 5.68 -9.46 -17.82
N LEU A 46 5.41 -8.78 -16.71
CA LEU A 46 4.04 -8.44 -16.31
C LEU A 46 3.43 -7.38 -17.22
N VAL A 47 4.21 -6.36 -17.56
CA VAL A 47 3.74 -5.22 -18.37
C VAL A 47 3.68 -5.56 -19.86
N SER A 48 4.59 -6.39 -20.39
CA SER A 48 4.63 -6.75 -21.82
C SER A 48 3.37 -7.44 -22.33
N SER A 49 2.55 -8.01 -21.45
CA SER A 49 1.26 -8.60 -21.79
C SER A 49 0.10 -7.57 -21.83
N LEU A 50 0.36 -6.33 -21.44
CA LEU A 50 -0.67 -5.29 -21.38
C LEU A 50 -0.80 -4.57 -22.72
N SER A 51 -2.02 -4.11 -23.00
CA SER A 51 -2.29 -3.22 -24.15
C SER A 51 -1.53 -1.91 -23.98
N THR A 52 -1.07 -1.32 -25.08
CA THR A 52 -0.41 -0.01 -25.07
C THR A 52 -1.32 1.02 -24.40
N PRO A 53 -0.83 1.75 -23.40
CA PRO A 53 -1.63 2.74 -22.71
C PRO A 53 -2.08 3.85 -23.64
N GLN A 54 -3.34 4.27 -23.52
CA GLN A 54 -3.91 5.30 -24.41
C GLN A 54 -4.05 6.67 -23.78
N ARG A 55 -3.93 6.78 -22.45
CA ARG A 55 -4.17 8.02 -21.72
C ARG A 55 -3.18 8.19 -20.58
N GLU A 56 -2.69 9.41 -20.43
CA GLU A 56 -1.83 9.81 -19.33
C GLU A 56 -2.62 9.88 -18.01
N GLY A 57 -2.17 9.11 -16.99
CA GLY A 57 -2.77 9.12 -15.68
C GLY A 57 -2.43 10.39 -14.89
N LYS A 58 -3.42 10.89 -14.16
CA LYS A 58 -3.24 12.03 -13.26
C LYS A 58 -2.51 11.58 -12.00
N ILE A 59 -1.49 12.33 -11.60
CA ILE A 59 -0.79 12.13 -10.32
C ILE A 59 -1.11 13.31 -9.41
N SER A 60 -1.43 13.03 -8.15
CA SER A 60 -1.70 14.05 -7.13
C SER A 60 -1.08 13.67 -5.78
N VAL A 61 -0.80 14.68 -4.96
CA VAL A 61 -0.30 14.53 -3.60
C VAL A 61 -1.28 15.18 -2.63
N ALA A 62 -1.83 14.38 -1.74
CA ALA A 62 -2.83 14.79 -0.76
C ALA A 62 -2.32 14.59 0.68
N GLU A 63 -2.65 15.53 1.55
CA GLU A 63 -2.45 15.37 2.99
C GLU A 63 -3.62 14.58 3.58
N GLY A 64 -3.34 13.47 4.25
CA GLY A 64 -4.38 12.71 4.94
C GLY A 64 -4.13 11.22 5.02
N ASP A 65 -5.13 10.55 5.57
CA ASP A 65 -5.13 9.11 5.76
C ASP A 65 -5.28 8.35 4.44
N THR A 66 -4.55 7.24 4.32
CA THR A 66 -4.51 6.44 3.07
C THR A 66 -5.89 5.90 2.69
N MET A 67 -6.68 5.39 3.66
CA MET A 67 -7.98 4.79 3.35
C MET A 67 -9.05 5.84 2.99
N ALA A 68 -8.87 7.10 3.41
CA ALA A 68 -9.74 8.20 2.98
C ALA A 68 -9.66 8.42 1.46
N TYR A 69 -8.48 8.20 0.88
CA TYR A 69 -8.19 8.33 -0.55
C TYR A 69 -8.18 7.00 -1.30
N ALA A 70 -8.65 5.91 -0.69
CA ALA A 70 -8.55 4.58 -1.29
C ALA A 70 -9.21 4.52 -2.68
N GLY A 71 -8.38 4.17 -3.68
CA GLY A 71 -8.78 3.82 -5.03
C GLY A 71 -9.11 2.32 -5.15
N GLU A 72 -9.01 1.79 -6.37
CA GLU A 72 -9.18 0.36 -6.64
C GLU A 72 -8.09 -0.48 -5.98
N ALA A 73 -6.87 0.08 -5.85
CA ALA A 73 -5.80 -0.54 -5.09
C ALA A 73 -5.03 0.47 -4.21
N VAL A 74 -4.59 -0.01 -3.06
CA VAL A 74 -3.88 0.75 -2.03
C VAL A 74 -2.56 0.06 -1.72
N LEU A 75 -1.47 0.83 -1.62
CA LEU A 75 -0.17 0.31 -1.16
C LEU A 75 -0.12 0.25 0.37
N ASN A 76 0.13 -0.93 0.92
CA ASN A 76 0.42 -1.15 2.32
C ASN A 76 1.94 -1.08 2.56
N PHE A 77 2.39 -0.18 3.44
CA PHE A 77 3.80 0.02 3.84
C PHE A 77 4.19 -1.02 4.88
N ALA A 78 4.27 -2.25 4.43
CA ALA A 78 4.22 -3.44 5.26
C ALA A 78 5.48 -3.67 6.12
N ASN A 79 5.27 -4.25 7.29
CA ASN A 79 6.29 -5.02 7.96
C ASN A 79 6.58 -6.29 7.14
N ALA A 80 7.86 -6.63 6.92
CA ALA A 80 8.22 -7.80 6.12
C ALA A 80 7.96 -9.14 6.84
N PHE A 81 7.86 -9.14 8.17
CA PHE A 81 7.94 -10.35 8.99
C PHE A 81 6.72 -10.61 9.87
N THR A 82 5.94 -9.56 10.18
CA THR A 82 4.79 -9.62 11.09
C THR A 82 3.53 -9.12 10.38
N PRO A 83 2.48 -9.94 10.24
CA PRO A 83 1.23 -9.52 9.65
C PRO A 83 0.63 -8.32 10.37
N GLY A 84 0.39 -7.22 9.64
CA GLY A 84 -0.18 -6.01 10.20
C GLY A 84 0.71 -5.28 11.21
N GLY A 85 2.03 -5.56 11.20
CA GLY A 85 2.97 -4.89 12.08
C GLY A 85 2.60 -5.00 13.57
N GLY A 86 2.50 -3.86 14.23
CA GLY A 86 2.09 -3.73 15.64
C GLY A 86 0.59 -3.52 15.86
N TYR A 87 -0.27 -3.82 14.89
CA TYR A 87 -1.72 -3.62 14.96
C TYR A 87 -2.37 -4.17 16.24
N LEU A 88 -2.04 -5.38 16.62
CA LEU A 88 -2.59 -6.02 17.83
C LEU A 88 -2.13 -5.35 19.14
N TYR A 89 -1.04 -4.61 19.09
CA TYR A 89 -0.43 -3.93 20.23
C TYR A 89 -0.70 -2.42 20.28
N GLY A 90 -1.43 -1.90 19.29
CA GLY A 90 -1.87 -0.50 19.26
C GLY A 90 -0.87 0.48 18.62
N ALA A 91 0.10 -0.02 17.86
CA ALA A 91 0.93 0.84 17.02
C ALA A 91 0.09 1.61 15.98
N SER A 92 0.62 2.73 15.47
CA SER A 92 -0.15 3.74 14.72
C SER A 92 0.44 4.12 13.36
N SER A 93 1.40 3.35 12.82
CA SER A 93 1.89 3.55 11.47
C SER A 93 0.84 3.19 10.41
N GLN A 94 1.15 3.41 9.15
CA GLN A 94 0.20 3.25 8.04
C GLN A 94 -0.37 1.83 7.95
N GLU A 95 0.43 0.77 8.06
CA GLU A 95 -0.05 -0.62 8.01
C GLU A 95 -1.06 -0.91 9.11
N GLU A 96 -0.78 -0.43 10.33
CA GLU A 96 -1.70 -0.60 11.46
C GLU A 96 -2.99 0.19 11.28
N ALA A 97 -2.93 1.39 10.67
CA ALA A 97 -4.10 2.18 10.31
C ALA A 97 -4.97 1.42 9.30
N LEU A 98 -4.38 0.89 8.22
CA LEU A 98 -5.09 0.07 7.24
C LEU A 98 -5.80 -1.14 7.89
N CYS A 99 -5.11 -1.82 8.82
CA CYS A 99 -5.69 -2.93 9.56
C CYS A 99 -6.82 -2.51 10.52
N ARG A 100 -6.76 -1.28 11.09
CA ARG A 100 -7.84 -0.75 11.93
C ARG A 100 -9.08 -0.40 11.12
N GLU A 101 -8.90 0.10 9.93
CA GLU A 101 -9.97 0.70 9.12
C GLU A 101 -10.66 -0.29 8.20
N SER A 102 -10.05 -1.47 8.00
CA SER A 102 -10.52 -2.42 7.00
C SER A 102 -10.43 -3.89 7.44
N THR A 103 -10.86 -4.76 6.54
CA THR A 103 -10.75 -6.22 6.69
C THR A 103 -9.35 -6.75 6.36
N LEU A 104 -8.36 -5.90 6.07
CA LEU A 104 -7.02 -6.30 5.61
C LEU A 104 -6.37 -7.36 6.50
N TYR A 105 -6.45 -7.20 7.81
CA TYR A 105 -5.81 -8.14 8.75
C TYR A 105 -6.29 -9.59 8.58
N ALA A 106 -7.54 -9.81 8.16
CA ALA A 106 -8.05 -11.15 7.86
C ALA A 106 -7.31 -11.81 6.68
N SER A 107 -6.99 -11.03 5.64
CA SER A 107 -6.20 -11.50 4.49
C SER A 107 -4.75 -11.77 4.86
N LEU A 108 -4.10 -10.85 5.61
CA LEU A 108 -2.71 -11.01 6.06
C LEU A 108 -2.52 -12.24 6.94
N THR A 109 -3.53 -12.63 7.71
CA THR A 109 -3.53 -13.81 8.59
C THR A 109 -4.19 -15.03 7.98
N GLY A 110 -4.69 -14.95 6.76
CA GLY A 110 -5.15 -16.08 5.99
C GLY A 110 -4.02 -17.03 5.57
N LYS A 111 -4.35 -18.20 5.02
CA LYS A 111 -3.37 -19.24 4.69
C LYS A 111 -2.22 -18.75 3.80
N LYS A 112 -2.54 -17.98 2.75
CA LYS A 112 -1.51 -17.41 1.84
C LYS A 112 -0.73 -16.27 2.50
N GLY A 113 -1.40 -15.41 3.29
CA GLY A 113 -0.73 -14.36 4.05
C GLY A 113 0.29 -14.94 5.01
N MET A 114 -0.07 -15.93 5.81
CA MET A 114 0.86 -16.57 6.72
C MET A 114 2.04 -17.22 6.00
N ALA A 115 1.81 -17.90 4.86
CA ALA A 115 2.89 -18.48 4.05
C ALA A 115 3.86 -17.42 3.52
N TYR A 116 3.38 -16.22 3.12
CA TYR A 116 4.21 -15.09 2.73
C TYR A 116 5.15 -14.65 3.86
N TYR A 117 4.63 -14.44 5.08
CA TYR A 117 5.45 -14.02 6.21
C TYR A 117 6.43 -15.10 6.66
N GLU A 118 6.06 -16.38 6.60
CA GLU A 118 6.95 -17.51 6.89
C GLU A 118 8.11 -17.59 5.89
N GLU A 119 7.85 -17.40 4.61
CA GLU A 119 8.90 -17.37 3.58
C GLU A 119 9.86 -16.19 3.82
N ASN A 120 9.35 -15.01 4.14
CA ASN A 120 10.17 -13.84 4.42
C ASN A 120 11.07 -14.06 5.65
N ARG A 121 10.53 -14.64 6.72
CA ARG A 121 11.34 -14.96 7.91
C ARG A 121 12.45 -15.99 7.63
N ARG A 122 12.19 -16.96 6.77
CA ARG A 122 13.22 -17.96 6.40
C ARG A 122 14.35 -17.37 5.57
N ARG A 123 14.09 -16.39 4.73
CA ARG A 123 15.10 -15.78 3.84
C ARG A 123 16.10 -14.89 4.57
N GLN A 124 15.74 -14.30 5.69
CA GLN A 124 16.58 -13.44 6.54
C GLN A 124 17.42 -12.40 5.77
N SER A 125 16.89 -11.83 4.70
CA SER A 125 17.58 -10.82 3.91
C SER A 125 17.67 -9.51 4.69
N ILE A 126 18.85 -8.87 4.68
CA ILE A 126 19.04 -7.53 5.27
C ILE A 126 18.19 -6.46 4.57
N TYR A 127 17.80 -6.69 3.33
CA TYR A 127 16.92 -5.81 2.55
C TYR A 127 15.42 -6.09 2.79
N GLY A 128 15.08 -7.03 3.67
CA GLY A 128 13.73 -7.55 3.79
C GLY A 128 13.30 -8.34 2.55
N SER A 129 11.99 -8.40 2.32
CA SER A 129 11.41 -9.12 1.17
C SER A 129 11.13 -8.21 -0.01
N ALA A 130 11.37 -8.69 -1.22
CA ALA A 130 10.87 -8.08 -2.44
C ALA A 130 9.60 -8.80 -2.99
N ASN A 131 9.10 -9.81 -2.28
CA ASN A 131 7.82 -10.43 -2.60
C ASN A 131 6.68 -9.45 -2.31
N ILE A 132 5.62 -9.53 -3.10
CA ILE A 132 4.37 -8.78 -2.86
C ILE A 132 3.28 -9.77 -2.46
N LEU A 133 2.45 -9.38 -1.50
CA LEU A 133 1.19 -10.05 -1.18
C LEU A 133 0.05 -9.15 -1.66
N LEU A 134 -0.78 -9.64 -2.56
CA LEU A 134 -2.00 -8.96 -2.98
C LEU A 134 -3.19 -9.50 -2.20
N SER A 135 -3.92 -8.63 -1.53
CA SER A 135 -5.22 -8.88 -0.89
C SER A 135 -6.32 -8.29 -1.77
N PRO A 136 -6.98 -9.09 -2.63
CA PRO A 136 -7.88 -8.54 -3.66
C PRO A 136 -9.26 -8.14 -3.13
N PHE A 137 -9.64 -8.59 -1.93
CA PHE A 137 -10.99 -8.42 -1.39
C PHE A 137 -10.96 -7.76 -0.01
N VAL A 138 -10.49 -6.51 0.04
CA VAL A 138 -10.48 -5.73 1.29
C VAL A 138 -11.68 -4.79 1.31
N GLU A 139 -12.35 -4.69 2.45
CA GLU A 139 -13.47 -3.78 2.67
C GLU A 139 -13.16 -2.81 3.80
N ILE A 140 -13.29 -1.52 3.52
CA ILE A 140 -13.05 -0.41 4.44
C ILE A 140 -14.37 -0.10 5.12
N PHE A 141 -14.40 -0.13 6.46
CA PHE A 141 -15.61 0.06 7.26
C PHE A 141 -15.43 0.98 8.47
N ARG A 142 -14.20 1.51 8.67
CA ARG A 142 -13.90 2.54 9.67
C ARG A 142 -13.16 3.72 9.05
N ARG A 143 -13.28 4.86 9.69
CA ARG A 143 -12.48 6.05 9.42
C ARG A 143 -11.21 6.05 10.29
N ALA A 144 -10.30 6.98 10.03
CA ALA A 144 -9.07 7.18 10.79
C ALA A 144 -9.32 7.41 12.30
N ASP A 145 -10.44 8.05 12.67
CA ASP A 145 -10.89 8.25 14.06
C ASP A 145 -11.47 6.98 14.69
N SER A 146 -11.45 5.86 13.98
CA SER A 146 -12.00 4.56 14.34
C SER A 146 -13.53 4.48 14.37
N SER A 147 -14.26 5.53 13.97
CA SER A 147 -15.72 5.47 13.82
C SER A 147 -16.12 4.52 12.68
N LEU A 148 -17.19 3.76 12.89
CA LEU A 148 -17.80 2.93 11.85
C LEU A 148 -18.55 3.82 10.85
N PHE A 149 -18.57 3.40 9.59
CA PHE A 149 -19.43 3.97 8.55
C PHE A 149 -19.99 2.86 7.66
N GLY A 150 -21.04 3.16 6.92
CA GLY A 150 -21.63 2.25 5.96
C GLY A 150 -22.18 2.98 4.75
N PRO A 151 -22.32 2.27 3.63
CA PRO A 151 -21.87 0.90 3.39
C PRO A 151 -20.34 0.79 3.31
N PRO A 152 -19.76 -0.43 3.53
CA PRO A 152 -18.31 -0.63 3.40
C PRO A 152 -17.86 -0.41 1.96
N ARG A 153 -16.64 0.14 1.79
CA ARG A 153 -16.06 0.41 0.47
C ARG A 153 -15.02 -0.68 0.13
N LYS A 154 -15.03 -1.14 -1.11
CA LYS A 154 -14.09 -2.17 -1.60
C LYS A 154 -12.79 -1.54 -2.08
N THR A 155 -11.69 -2.24 -1.85
CA THR A 155 -10.38 -1.94 -2.43
C THR A 155 -9.55 -3.22 -2.48
N ALA A 156 -8.51 -3.27 -3.30
CA ALA A 156 -7.44 -4.24 -3.17
C ALA A 156 -6.29 -3.63 -2.38
N VAL A 157 -5.50 -4.45 -1.69
CA VAL A 157 -4.32 -3.96 -0.97
C VAL A 157 -3.07 -4.70 -1.46
N ILE A 158 -2.09 -3.92 -1.92
CA ILE A 158 -0.78 -4.39 -2.36
C ILE A 158 0.17 -4.25 -1.16
N THR A 159 0.46 -5.35 -0.49
CA THR A 159 1.36 -5.40 0.68
C THR A 159 2.78 -5.59 0.20
N ALA A 160 3.60 -4.56 0.32
CA ALA A 160 5.00 -4.55 -0.10
C ALA A 160 5.88 -3.82 0.94
N PRO A 161 6.86 -4.52 1.55
CA PRO A 161 7.74 -3.88 2.52
C PRO A 161 8.80 -3.01 1.83
N ALA A 162 9.02 -1.81 2.38
CA ALA A 162 10.19 -1.02 2.05
C ALA A 162 11.46 -1.63 2.68
N ILE A 163 12.63 -1.15 2.27
CA ILE A 163 13.89 -1.52 2.91
C ILE A 163 13.96 -0.82 4.28
N ASP A 164 14.24 -1.56 5.32
CA ASP A 164 14.41 -0.99 6.67
C ASP A 164 15.85 -0.52 6.87
N LEU A 165 16.06 0.79 6.83
CA LEU A 165 17.39 1.40 6.96
C LEU A 165 17.87 1.54 8.40
N ARG A 166 17.07 1.20 9.41
CA ARG A 166 17.50 1.18 10.81
C ARG A 166 18.48 0.04 11.12
N GLY A 167 18.44 -1.02 10.31
CA GLY A 167 19.23 -2.22 10.44
C GLY A 167 20.50 -2.21 9.58
N PRO A 168 21.06 -3.40 9.29
CA PRO A 168 22.27 -3.55 8.47
C PRO A 168 22.16 -2.90 7.07
N ALA A 169 20.96 -2.87 6.47
CA ALA A 169 20.74 -2.24 5.17
C ALA A 169 21.10 -0.74 5.15
N GLY A 170 20.93 -0.01 6.25
CA GLY A 170 21.31 1.40 6.35
C GLY A 170 22.82 1.67 6.29
N ARG A 171 23.66 0.61 6.25
CA ARG A 171 25.13 0.70 6.08
C ARG A 171 25.58 0.33 4.66
N ILE A 172 24.65 0.02 3.78
CA ILE A 172 24.91 -0.33 2.39
C ILE A 172 24.99 0.97 1.58
N ASP A 173 25.68 0.88 0.45
CA ASP A 173 25.77 1.97 -0.51
C ASP A 173 24.39 2.48 -0.93
N THR A 174 24.24 3.79 -0.99
CA THR A 174 22.97 4.45 -1.32
C THR A 174 22.48 4.14 -2.73
N GLU A 175 23.41 3.93 -3.69
CA GLU A 175 23.05 3.56 -5.06
C GLU A 175 22.45 2.14 -5.13
N GLU A 176 22.99 1.20 -4.35
CA GLU A 176 22.42 -0.15 -4.26
C GLU A 176 21.04 -0.13 -3.61
N ILE A 177 20.83 0.67 -2.56
CA ILE A 177 19.52 0.84 -1.93
C ILE A 177 18.51 1.45 -2.92
N ALA A 178 18.90 2.50 -3.64
CA ALA A 178 18.06 3.13 -4.66
C ALA A 178 17.68 2.16 -5.78
N ALA A 179 18.64 1.40 -6.31
CA ALA A 179 18.38 0.40 -7.36
C ALA A 179 17.36 -0.66 -6.90
N ARG A 180 17.48 -1.15 -5.67
CA ARG A 180 16.54 -2.10 -5.08
C ARG A 180 15.16 -1.49 -4.83
N ARG A 181 15.09 -0.23 -4.40
CA ARG A 181 13.84 0.50 -4.18
C ARG A 181 13.11 0.72 -5.50
N ILE A 182 13.81 1.18 -6.52
CA ILE A 182 13.27 1.37 -7.89
C ILE A 182 12.73 0.04 -8.44
N MET A 183 13.47 -1.05 -8.31
CA MET A 183 13.01 -2.38 -8.74
C MET A 183 11.71 -2.79 -8.04
N ARG A 184 11.58 -2.55 -6.73
CA ARG A 184 10.34 -2.84 -5.98
C ARG A 184 9.18 -1.95 -6.42
N ILE A 185 9.42 -0.66 -6.67
CA ILE A 185 8.41 0.27 -7.19
C ILE A 185 7.90 -0.21 -8.55
N ARG A 186 8.80 -0.60 -9.48
CA ARG A 186 8.40 -1.20 -10.77
C ARG A 186 7.53 -2.43 -10.56
N HIS A 187 7.90 -3.33 -9.66
CA HIS A 187 7.12 -4.54 -9.38
C HIS A 187 5.72 -4.22 -8.84
N ILE A 188 5.59 -3.26 -7.91
CA ILE A 188 4.30 -2.80 -7.37
C ILE A 188 3.41 -2.26 -8.49
N LEU A 189 3.93 -1.35 -9.32
CA LEU A 189 3.18 -0.70 -10.39
C LEU A 189 2.84 -1.67 -11.54
N ALA A 190 3.78 -2.55 -11.90
CA ALA A 190 3.55 -3.58 -12.91
C ALA A 190 2.46 -4.55 -12.47
N LEU A 191 2.46 -4.98 -11.21
CA LEU A 191 1.41 -5.84 -10.66
C LEU A 191 0.05 -5.13 -10.70
N ALA A 192 -0.01 -3.88 -10.23
CA ALA A 192 -1.25 -3.11 -10.24
C ALA A 192 -1.82 -2.96 -11.65
N ALA A 193 -0.97 -2.65 -12.64
CA ALA A 193 -1.34 -2.54 -14.05
C ALA A 193 -1.81 -3.88 -14.63
N ALA A 194 -1.09 -4.98 -14.35
CA ALA A 194 -1.45 -6.33 -14.81
C ALA A 194 -2.77 -6.84 -14.22
N LYS A 195 -3.13 -6.38 -13.03
CA LYS A 195 -4.44 -6.65 -12.40
C LYS A 195 -5.57 -5.75 -12.94
N GLY A 196 -5.24 -4.77 -13.77
CA GLY A 196 -6.20 -3.87 -14.38
C GLY A 196 -6.69 -2.74 -13.48
N TYR A 197 -6.06 -2.51 -12.33
CA TYR A 197 -6.42 -1.39 -11.44
C TYR A 197 -6.12 -0.06 -12.13
N LYS A 198 -7.08 0.84 -12.15
CA LYS A 198 -6.98 2.16 -12.80
C LYS A 198 -6.74 3.29 -11.81
N THR A 199 -7.11 3.10 -10.57
CA THR A 199 -6.93 4.11 -9.52
C THR A 199 -6.09 3.54 -8.38
N LEU A 200 -4.95 4.20 -8.09
CA LEU A 200 -4.00 3.77 -7.07
C LEU A 200 -3.88 4.80 -5.94
N THR A 201 -3.77 4.30 -4.71
CA THR A 201 -3.36 5.11 -3.57
C THR A 201 -2.00 4.63 -3.07
N LEU A 202 -1.03 5.50 -3.22
CA LEU A 202 0.35 5.35 -2.79
C LEU A 202 0.64 6.31 -1.63
N GLY A 203 1.91 6.50 -1.25
CA GLY A 203 2.31 7.48 -0.24
C GLY A 203 3.80 7.46 0.03
N ALA A 204 4.24 8.03 1.15
CA ALA A 204 5.64 8.12 1.57
C ALA A 204 6.16 6.76 2.08
N TRP A 205 6.33 5.83 1.15
CA TRP A 205 6.64 4.42 1.39
C TRP A 205 8.03 4.23 2.02
N GLY A 206 8.04 3.77 3.28
CA GLY A 206 9.26 3.56 4.04
C GLY A 206 9.86 4.83 4.67
N CYS A 207 9.28 6.02 4.46
CA CYS A 207 9.84 7.29 4.94
C CYS A 207 9.59 7.55 6.43
N GLY A 208 8.73 6.78 7.08
CA GLY A 208 8.51 6.87 8.53
C GLY A 208 9.51 6.04 9.30
N VAL A 209 9.03 5.01 9.98
CA VAL A 209 9.82 4.15 10.88
C VAL A 209 11.04 3.52 10.20
N PHE A 210 11.03 3.27 8.89
CA PHE A 210 12.14 2.64 8.17
C PHE A 210 13.21 3.63 7.68
N LEU A 211 13.03 4.92 7.93
CA LEU A 211 14.02 5.99 7.73
C LEU A 211 14.53 6.18 6.28
N ASN A 212 13.74 5.77 5.27
CA ASN A 212 14.09 6.12 3.89
C ASN A 212 13.91 7.63 3.69
N PRO A 213 14.88 8.35 3.08
CA PRO A 213 14.74 9.77 2.80
C PRO A 213 13.57 10.04 1.84
N ALA A 214 12.67 10.96 2.20
CA ALA A 214 11.42 11.18 1.47
C ALA A 214 11.63 11.78 0.07
N ASP A 215 12.64 12.62 -0.10
CA ASP A 215 13.06 13.20 -1.38
C ASP A 215 13.57 12.12 -2.34
N GLU A 216 14.39 11.17 -1.85
CA GLU A 216 14.85 10.04 -2.65
C GLU A 216 13.69 9.11 -3.05
N VAL A 217 12.80 8.77 -2.10
CA VAL A 217 11.64 7.90 -2.37
C VAL A 217 10.70 8.57 -3.38
N ALA A 218 10.44 9.89 -3.24
CA ALA A 218 9.63 10.64 -4.18
C ALA A 218 10.27 10.68 -5.58
N SER A 219 11.61 10.88 -5.66
CA SER A 219 12.37 10.84 -6.90
C SER A 219 12.31 9.47 -7.58
N ASP A 220 12.43 8.37 -6.83
CA ASP A 220 12.34 7.02 -7.37
C ASP A 220 10.94 6.71 -7.92
N PHE A 221 9.87 7.13 -7.22
CA PHE A 221 8.51 7.03 -7.75
C PHE A 221 8.33 7.87 -9.00
N HIS A 222 8.86 9.10 -9.03
CA HIS A 222 8.81 9.97 -10.22
C HIS A 222 9.51 9.31 -11.41
N ARG A 223 10.71 8.79 -11.21
CA ARG A 223 11.44 8.07 -12.24
C ARG A 223 10.59 6.96 -12.86
N VAL A 224 10.01 6.08 -12.04
CA VAL A 224 9.24 4.94 -12.58
C VAL A 224 7.91 5.39 -13.19
N LEU A 225 7.19 6.29 -12.53
CA LEU A 225 5.88 6.73 -13.01
C LEU A 225 5.97 7.62 -14.24
N VAL A 226 6.90 8.59 -14.25
CA VAL A 226 6.95 9.65 -15.26
C VAL A 226 7.97 9.32 -16.36
N GLU A 227 9.23 9.06 -15.99
CA GLU A 227 10.32 8.86 -16.97
C GLU A 227 10.22 7.48 -17.64
N GLU A 228 9.85 6.42 -16.89
CA GLU A 228 9.65 5.08 -17.43
C GLU A 228 8.21 4.84 -17.91
N GLY A 229 7.30 5.81 -17.72
CA GLY A 229 5.96 5.84 -18.31
C GLY A 229 4.92 4.95 -17.64
N TYR A 230 5.15 4.43 -16.43
CA TYR A 230 4.15 3.59 -15.75
C TYR A 230 2.83 4.32 -15.46
N ARG A 231 2.83 5.67 -15.36
CA ARG A 231 1.61 6.46 -15.15
C ARG A 231 0.55 6.24 -16.23
N PHE A 232 0.94 5.88 -17.45
CA PHE A 232 0.02 5.66 -18.55
C PHE A 232 -0.88 4.41 -18.39
N TYR A 233 -0.57 3.51 -17.45
CA TYR A 233 -1.42 2.35 -17.17
C TYR A 233 -2.60 2.68 -16.23
N PHE A 234 -2.62 3.87 -15.63
CA PHE A 234 -3.57 4.28 -14.61
C PHE A 234 -4.35 5.52 -15.03
N ASP A 235 -5.56 5.71 -14.50
CA ASP A 235 -6.34 6.94 -14.69
C ASP A 235 -6.01 7.97 -13.60
N ASN A 236 -5.78 7.50 -12.37
CA ASN A 236 -5.47 8.37 -11.24
C ASN A 236 -4.56 7.69 -10.21
N ILE A 237 -3.54 8.42 -9.77
CA ILE A 237 -2.61 8.02 -8.73
C ILE A 237 -2.60 9.11 -7.65
N VAL A 238 -2.89 8.73 -6.41
CA VAL A 238 -2.86 9.65 -5.26
C VAL A 238 -1.77 9.21 -4.30
N PHE A 239 -0.82 10.09 -4.01
CA PHE A 239 0.07 9.94 -2.88
C PHE A 239 -0.62 10.53 -1.65
N ALA A 240 -1.22 9.68 -0.81
CA ALA A 240 -1.84 10.07 0.45
C ALA A 240 -0.79 10.04 1.57
N ILE A 241 -0.48 11.19 2.15
CA ILE A 241 0.60 11.34 3.13
C ILE A 241 0.02 11.89 4.42
N TYR A 242 0.00 11.06 5.45
CA TYR A 242 -0.40 11.45 6.79
C TYR A 242 0.80 12.07 7.52
N CYS A 243 0.66 13.32 7.94
CA CYS A 243 1.74 14.10 8.56
C CYS A 243 1.23 14.95 9.74
N PRO A 244 0.86 14.33 10.88
CA PRO A 244 0.45 15.07 12.06
C PRO A 244 1.69 15.75 12.71
N GLY A 245 2.01 16.96 12.32
CA GLY A 245 3.12 17.75 12.84
C GLY A 245 4.21 18.05 11.82
N ASP A 246 5.13 17.13 11.55
CA ASP A 246 6.18 17.32 10.55
C ASP A 246 5.67 17.07 9.13
N LYS A 247 5.78 18.06 8.26
CA LYS A 247 5.33 18.01 6.85
C LYS A 247 6.43 17.66 5.86
N GLY A 248 7.64 17.34 6.30
CA GLY A 248 8.79 17.10 5.41
C GLY A 248 8.50 16.03 4.35
N ASN A 249 7.87 14.92 4.71
CA ASN A 249 7.46 13.90 3.74
C ASN A 249 6.48 14.45 2.69
N LEU A 250 5.48 15.23 3.13
CA LEU A 250 4.47 15.81 2.23
C LEU A 250 5.11 16.82 1.27
N GLU A 251 5.99 17.67 1.78
CA GLU A 251 6.68 18.70 1.00
C GLU A 251 7.61 18.09 -0.03
N SER A 252 8.38 17.03 0.30
CA SER A 252 9.23 16.30 -0.64
C SER A 252 8.42 15.73 -1.81
N PHE A 253 7.31 15.08 -1.54
CA PHE A 253 6.44 14.54 -2.59
C PHE A 253 5.76 15.64 -3.42
N ARG A 254 5.28 16.73 -2.78
CA ARG A 254 4.72 17.88 -3.50
C ARG A 254 5.76 18.52 -4.41
N ALA A 255 6.98 18.73 -3.94
CA ALA A 255 8.06 19.30 -4.75
C ALA A 255 8.32 18.43 -5.99
N GLN A 256 8.39 17.11 -5.82
CA GLN A 256 8.70 16.19 -6.91
C GLN A 256 7.58 16.08 -7.96
N PHE A 257 6.30 16.14 -7.53
CA PHE A 257 5.16 15.98 -8.44
C PHE A 257 4.44 17.28 -8.82
N SER A 258 4.90 18.46 -8.34
CA SER A 258 4.30 19.77 -8.69
C SER A 258 4.44 20.13 -10.16
N TYR A 259 5.44 19.63 -10.85
CA TYR A 259 5.65 19.87 -12.29
C TYR A 259 4.70 19.09 -13.18
N ALA A 260 4.23 17.94 -12.74
CA ALA A 260 3.26 17.14 -13.48
C ALA A 260 1.87 17.79 -13.59
N LEU A 261 1.61 18.84 -12.80
CA LEU A 261 0.35 19.59 -12.81
C LEU A 261 0.36 20.79 -13.76
N LYS A 262 1.53 21.22 -14.29
CA LYS A 262 1.64 22.40 -15.16
C LYS A 262 1.44 22.11 -16.65
N ASP A 263 1.67 20.88 -17.10
CA ASP A 263 1.56 20.52 -18.52
C ASP A 263 0.14 20.14 -18.97
N SER A 264 -0.83 20.15 -18.05
CA SER A 264 -2.24 19.85 -18.37
C SER A 264 -3.05 21.09 -18.77
N SER A 265 -2.39 22.21 -19.06
CA SER A 265 -3.00 23.52 -19.41
C SER A 265 -2.46 24.02 -20.76
N ILE A 266 -2.59 23.19 -21.80
CA ILE A 266 -2.48 23.67 -23.20
C ILE A 266 -3.58 22.95 -24.01
#